data_d4016fd861dc274f7a25cb88a14f0b71
#
_entry.id   d4016fd861dc274f7a25cb88a14f0b71
#
_cell.length_a   1.000
_cell.length_b   1.000
_cell.length_c   1.000
_cell.angle_alpha   90.00
_cell.angle_beta   90.00
_cell.angle_gamma   90.00
#
_symmetry.space_group_name_H-M   'P 1'
#
loop_
_entity.id
_entity.type
_entity.pdbx_description
1 polymer ?
#
loop_
_entity_poly.entity_id
_entity_poly.type
_entity_poly.pdbx_seq_one_letter_code
_entity_poly.pdbx_strand_id
1 'polypeptide(L)'
;MKPKSQKSINFIQELHKHIVRSPLLMQKVQNKNESQIQTELRPIIFNYMVKHFQNQNWKNPENGAKKYFYWEGQEGRHTKIKTESFASRNYPDFIITNPYMIAIEYKKSGSGSIVKQGLGQCLMHTLGGEFDFVYCLIHDESQNKKIVKSIKNEKENIIIQKFWKDYNVYMKFL
;
A
#
# COMPACT_ATOMS: atom_id res chain seq x y z
N MET A 1 17.65 -5.60 3.55
CA MET A 1 16.29 -5.86 3.03
C MET A 1 16.08 -7.35 2.86
N LYS A 2 14.87 -7.83 3.15
CA LYS A 2 14.53 -9.24 2.97
C LYS A 2 14.42 -9.60 1.49
N PRO A 3 14.88 -10.80 1.06
CA PRO A 3 14.81 -11.21 -0.34
C PRO A 3 13.36 -11.44 -0.77
N LYS A 4 13.04 -11.04 -2.02
CA LYS A 4 11.74 -11.27 -2.64
C LYS A 4 11.62 -12.71 -3.12
N SER A 5 10.61 -13.45 -2.64
CA SER A 5 10.24 -14.74 -3.23
C SER A 5 9.17 -14.55 -4.32
N GLN A 6 9.04 -15.50 -5.25
CA GLN A 6 7.97 -15.45 -6.24
C GLN A 6 6.57 -15.42 -5.58
N LYS A 7 6.40 -16.14 -4.47
CA LYS A 7 5.15 -16.14 -3.70
C LYS A 7 4.82 -14.76 -3.14
N SER A 8 5.82 -14.03 -2.63
CA SER A 8 5.61 -12.69 -2.08
C SER A 8 5.31 -11.66 -3.18
N ILE A 9 5.97 -11.79 -4.34
CA ILE A 9 5.68 -10.96 -5.51
C ILE A 9 4.25 -11.20 -5.99
N ASN A 10 3.82 -12.45 -6.11
CA ASN A 10 2.47 -12.80 -6.52
C ASN A 10 1.43 -12.24 -5.53
N PHE A 11 1.67 -12.34 -4.23
CA PHE A 11 0.76 -11.82 -3.21
C PHE A 11 0.50 -10.32 -3.39
N ILE A 12 1.55 -9.50 -3.51
CA ILE A 12 1.39 -8.05 -3.64
C ILE A 12 0.77 -7.66 -4.98
N GLN A 13 1.03 -8.41 -6.05
CA GLN A 13 0.40 -8.20 -7.36
C GLN A 13 -1.10 -8.55 -7.34
N GLU A 14 -1.49 -9.64 -6.69
CA GLU A 14 -2.90 -10.02 -6.55
C GLU A 14 -3.66 -9.05 -5.63
N LEU A 15 -3.04 -8.59 -4.54
CA LEU A 15 -3.59 -7.51 -3.72
C LEU A 15 -3.86 -6.26 -4.57
N HIS A 16 -2.89 -5.83 -5.38
CA HIS A 16 -3.06 -4.69 -6.28
C HIS A 16 -4.22 -4.89 -7.25
N LYS A 17 -4.26 -6.04 -7.94
CA LYS A 17 -5.37 -6.38 -8.87
C LYS A 17 -6.73 -6.34 -8.17
N HIS A 18 -6.79 -6.84 -6.94
CA HIS A 18 -8.04 -6.83 -6.17
C HIS A 18 -8.49 -5.40 -5.83
N ILE A 19 -7.56 -4.54 -5.42
CA ILE A 19 -7.84 -3.13 -5.12
C ILE A 19 -8.34 -2.40 -6.37
N VAL A 20 -7.61 -2.47 -7.49
CA VAL A 20 -7.97 -1.69 -8.70
C VAL A 20 -9.23 -2.18 -9.41
N ARG A 21 -9.62 -3.44 -9.22
CA ARG A 21 -10.86 -4.00 -9.77
C ARG A 21 -12.09 -3.70 -8.91
N SER A 22 -11.91 -3.11 -7.73
CA SER A 22 -13.04 -2.79 -6.87
C SER A 22 -13.87 -1.66 -7.46
N PRO A 23 -15.19 -1.88 -7.72
CA PRO A 23 -16.08 -0.82 -8.22
C PRO A 23 -16.13 0.39 -7.29
N LEU A 24 -15.94 0.16 -5.99
CA LEU A 24 -15.95 1.23 -4.97
C LEU A 24 -14.84 2.25 -5.19
N LEU A 25 -13.65 1.79 -5.59
CA LEU A 25 -12.52 2.67 -5.86
C LEU A 25 -12.71 3.46 -7.17
N MET A 26 -13.26 2.82 -8.19
CA MET A 26 -13.44 3.41 -9.51
C MET A 26 -14.51 4.51 -9.56
N GLN A 27 -15.58 4.38 -8.77
CA GLN A 27 -16.75 5.26 -8.85
C GLN A 27 -16.75 6.42 -7.85
N LYS A 28 -16.01 6.33 -6.74
CA LYS A 28 -16.22 7.21 -5.58
C LYS A 28 -15.06 8.14 -5.24
N VAL A 29 -13.99 8.15 -6.03
CA VAL A 29 -12.75 8.87 -5.66
C VAL A 29 -12.79 10.36 -5.96
N GLN A 30 -13.55 10.80 -6.96
CA GLN A 30 -13.45 12.15 -7.53
C GLN A 30 -13.70 13.31 -6.54
N ASN A 31 -14.52 13.10 -5.50
CA ASN A 31 -14.87 14.18 -4.55
C ASN A 31 -14.48 13.86 -3.11
N LYS A 32 -13.61 12.88 -2.88
CA LYS A 32 -13.21 12.45 -1.54
C LYS A 32 -11.79 12.90 -1.22
N ASN A 33 -11.56 13.31 0.03
CA ASN A 33 -10.21 13.52 0.54
C ASN A 33 -9.50 12.17 0.78
N GLU A 34 -8.19 12.22 1.08
CA GLU A 34 -7.35 11.04 1.31
C GLU A 34 -7.91 10.11 2.39
N SER A 35 -8.31 10.67 3.54
CA SER A 35 -8.87 9.90 4.67
C SER A 35 -10.19 9.19 4.32
N GLN A 36 -11.05 9.83 3.54
CA GLN A 36 -12.29 9.21 3.06
C GLN A 36 -12.02 8.03 2.12
N ILE A 37 -10.99 8.14 1.27
CA ILE A 37 -10.61 7.05 0.38
C ILE A 37 -9.95 5.90 1.17
N GLN A 38 -9.12 6.21 2.16
CA GLN A 38 -8.57 5.19 3.07
C GLN A 38 -9.68 4.42 3.77
N THR A 39 -10.77 5.09 4.18
CA THR A 39 -11.95 4.42 4.76
C THR A 39 -12.61 3.44 3.78
N GLU A 40 -12.68 3.78 2.50
CA GLU A 40 -13.20 2.88 1.45
C GLU A 40 -12.23 1.73 1.08
N LEU A 41 -10.93 1.95 1.22
CA LEU A 41 -9.93 0.91 0.98
C LEU A 41 -9.94 -0.19 2.05
N ARG A 42 -10.31 0.14 3.29
CA ARG A 42 -10.35 -0.83 4.41
C ARG A 42 -11.13 -2.11 4.08
N PRO A 43 -12.42 -2.05 3.70
CA PRO A 43 -13.18 -3.26 3.38
C PRO A 43 -12.65 -3.97 2.14
N ILE A 44 -12.05 -3.26 1.19
CA ILE A 44 -11.47 -3.87 -0.02
C ILE A 44 -10.27 -4.74 0.36
N ILE A 45 -9.34 -4.19 1.14
CA ILE A 45 -8.15 -4.92 1.60
C ILE A 45 -8.55 -6.06 2.54
N PHE A 46 -9.49 -5.80 3.46
CA PHE A 46 -10.02 -6.83 4.36
C PHE A 46 -10.60 -8.01 3.59
N ASN A 47 -11.43 -7.76 2.58
CA ASN A 47 -12.04 -8.81 1.76
C ASN A 47 -10.98 -9.59 0.96
N TYR A 48 -9.90 -8.94 0.51
CA TYR A 48 -8.77 -9.64 -0.08
C TYR A 48 -8.13 -10.60 0.92
N MET A 49 -7.90 -10.17 2.15
CA MET A 49 -7.33 -11.00 3.20
C MET A 49 -8.23 -12.19 3.56
N VAL A 50 -9.55 -11.98 3.63
CA VAL A 50 -10.52 -13.08 3.83
C VAL A 50 -10.39 -14.12 2.71
N LYS A 51 -10.41 -13.70 1.45
CA LYS A 51 -10.22 -14.60 0.30
C LYS A 51 -8.89 -15.33 0.33
N HIS A 52 -7.81 -14.61 0.70
CA HIS A 52 -6.49 -15.22 0.83
C HIS A 52 -6.49 -16.36 1.85
N PHE A 53 -7.08 -16.17 3.04
CA PHE A 53 -7.18 -17.21 4.07
C PHE A 53 -8.16 -18.33 3.69
N GLN A 54 -9.24 -18.03 2.96
CA GLN A 54 -10.12 -19.06 2.38
C GLN A 54 -9.36 -19.99 1.44
N ASN A 55 -8.54 -19.43 0.54
CA ASN A 55 -7.73 -20.19 -0.40
C ASN A 55 -6.64 -21.03 0.29
N GLN A 56 -6.30 -20.70 1.53
CA GLN A 56 -5.39 -21.48 2.37
C GLN A 56 -6.12 -22.47 3.31
N ASN A 57 -7.42 -22.68 3.11
CA ASN A 57 -8.26 -23.59 3.90
C ASN A 57 -8.28 -23.26 5.40
N TRP A 58 -8.20 -22.00 5.77
CA TRP A 58 -8.34 -21.61 7.17
C TRP A 58 -9.76 -21.86 7.65
N LYS A 59 -9.89 -22.45 8.86
CA LYS A 59 -11.20 -22.76 9.46
C LYS A 59 -12.06 -21.51 9.67
N ASN A 60 -11.45 -20.37 9.95
CA ASN A 60 -12.14 -19.09 10.12
C ASN A 60 -11.36 -17.97 9.42
N PRO A 61 -11.57 -17.74 8.11
CA PRO A 61 -10.84 -16.75 7.31
C PRO A 61 -11.03 -15.31 7.77
N GLU A 62 -12.24 -14.95 8.23
CA GLU A 62 -12.50 -13.59 8.73
C GLU A 62 -11.72 -13.27 10.00
N ASN A 63 -11.63 -14.23 10.93
CA ASN A 63 -10.78 -14.05 12.11
C ASN A 63 -9.31 -13.93 11.74
N GLY A 64 -8.87 -14.65 10.71
CA GLY A 64 -7.55 -14.48 10.12
C GLY A 64 -7.34 -13.05 9.63
N ALA A 65 -8.26 -12.53 8.83
CA ALA A 65 -8.20 -11.16 8.32
C ALA A 65 -8.18 -10.13 9.48
N LYS A 66 -9.08 -10.27 10.45
CA LYS A 66 -9.10 -9.40 11.65
C LYS A 66 -7.80 -9.45 12.45
N LYS A 67 -7.12 -10.58 12.49
CA LYS A 67 -5.87 -10.77 13.24
C LYS A 67 -4.66 -10.17 12.54
N TYR A 68 -4.64 -10.13 11.20
CA TYR A 68 -3.45 -9.85 10.43
C TYR A 68 -3.56 -8.61 9.52
N PHE A 69 -4.68 -7.88 9.57
CA PHE A 69 -4.86 -6.63 8.87
C PHE A 69 -5.18 -5.51 9.85
N TYR A 70 -4.46 -4.38 9.76
CA TYR A 70 -4.58 -3.22 10.62
C TYR A 70 -4.65 -1.94 9.77
N TRP A 71 -5.20 -0.86 10.34
CA TRP A 71 -5.23 0.47 9.71
C TRP A 71 -5.01 1.58 10.74
N GLU A 72 -4.58 2.74 10.28
CA GLU A 72 -4.40 3.91 11.12
C GLU A 72 -5.73 4.30 11.82
N GLY A 73 -5.64 4.64 13.12
CA GLY A 73 -6.82 4.96 13.96
C GLY A 73 -7.58 3.75 14.50
N GLN A 74 -7.11 2.51 14.26
CA GLN A 74 -7.66 1.32 14.90
C GLN A 74 -7.17 1.23 16.35
N GLU A 75 -8.10 1.32 17.32
CA GLU A 75 -7.77 1.27 18.74
C GLU A 75 -6.94 0.04 19.12
N GLY A 76 -5.85 0.28 19.85
CA GLY A 76 -5.08 -0.75 20.56
C GLY A 76 -4.20 -1.67 19.70
N ARG A 77 -4.23 -1.60 18.38
CA ARG A 77 -3.50 -2.53 17.52
C ARG A 77 -2.42 -1.89 16.64
N HIS A 78 -2.72 -0.76 16.03
CA HIS A 78 -1.82 -0.10 15.10
C HIS A 78 -0.59 0.54 15.77
N THR A 79 -0.72 0.95 17.01
CA THR A 79 0.32 1.66 17.79
C THR A 79 1.58 0.84 18.07
N LYS A 80 1.56 -0.48 17.81
CA LYS A 80 2.70 -1.37 18.06
C LYS A 80 3.65 -1.52 16.86
N ILE A 81 3.18 -1.20 15.64
CA ILE A 81 3.96 -1.37 14.41
C ILE A 81 4.14 0.02 13.79
N LYS A 82 5.26 0.63 14.08
CA LYS A 82 5.61 1.99 13.65
C LYS A 82 7.08 2.02 13.26
N THR A 83 7.42 2.88 12.32
CA THR A 83 8.81 3.21 12.04
C THR A 83 9.16 4.50 12.80
N GLU A 84 10.19 4.48 13.61
CA GLU A 84 10.70 5.68 14.29
C GLU A 84 11.88 6.24 13.50
N SER A 85 11.78 7.51 13.13
CA SER A 85 12.87 8.21 12.45
C SER A 85 12.83 9.71 12.77
N PHE A 86 14.00 10.31 12.94
CA PHE A 86 14.14 11.75 13.21
C PHE A 86 13.23 12.25 14.33
N ALA A 87 13.16 11.50 15.44
CA ALA A 87 12.30 11.77 16.60
C ALA A 87 10.79 11.83 16.31
N SER A 88 10.36 11.32 15.17
CA SER A 88 8.94 11.18 14.81
C SER A 88 8.54 9.73 14.63
N ARG A 89 7.25 9.48 14.85
CA ARG A 89 6.63 8.16 14.62
C ARG A 89 5.90 8.20 13.30
N ASN A 90 6.26 7.28 12.40
CA ASN A 90 5.60 7.12 11.12
C ASN A 90 4.75 5.84 11.14
N TYR A 91 3.46 6.00 10.93
CA TYR A 91 2.51 4.89 10.83
C TYR A 91 2.08 4.75 9.39
N PRO A 92 2.13 3.54 8.80
CA PRO A 92 1.50 3.29 7.52
C PRO A 92 -0.03 3.41 7.61
N ASP A 93 -0.68 3.80 6.53
CA ASP A 93 -2.15 3.85 6.46
C ASP A 93 -2.78 2.49 6.73
N PHE A 94 -2.15 1.41 6.23
CA PHE A 94 -2.55 0.03 6.47
C PHE A 94 -1.35 -0.88 6.65
N ILE A 95 -1.55 -1.96 7.41
CA ILE A 95 -0.53 -2.98 7.66
C ILE A 95 -1.13 -4.35 7.50
N ILE A 96 -0.45 -5.21 6.74
CA ILE A 96 -0.70 -6.66 6.68
C ILE A 96 0.49 -7.35 7.35
N THR A 97 0.24 -8.30 8.27
CA THR A 97 1.30 -8.99 9.02
C THR A 97 1.43 -10.48 8.70
N ASN A 98 0.56 -11.01 7.84
CA ASN A 98 0.60 -12.40 7.37
C ASN A 98 0.00 -12.49 5.96
N PRO A 99 0.62 -13.16 4.99
CA PRO A 99 1.85 -13.97 5.11
C PRO A 99 3.15 -13.17 5.10
N TYR A 100 3.09 -11.87 4.85
CA TYR A 100 4.23 -10.95 4.79
C TYR A 100 3.93 -9.69 5.60
N MET A 101 4.99 -9.08 6.13
CA MET A 101 4.90 -7.75 6.76
C MET A 101 4.86 -6.69 5.64
N ILE A 102 3.69 -6.15 5.37
CA ILE A 102 3.47 -5.16 4.30
C ILE A 102 2.91 -3.88 4.91
N ALA A 103 3.62 -2.77 4.70
CA ALA A 103 3.07 -1.43 4.87
C ALA A 103 2.37 -1.00 3.58
N ILE A 104 1.22 -0.34 3.70
CA ILE A 104 0.49 0.21 2.56
C ILE A 104 0.32 1.70 2.82
N GLU A 105 0.81 2.51 1.88
CA GLU A 105 0.64 3.96 1.84
C GLU A 105 -0.27 4.33 0.67
N TYR A 106 -1.30 5.10 0.93
CA TYR A 106 -2.17 5.68 -0.08
C TYR A 106 -1.97 7.18 -0.15
N LYS A 107 -1.77 7.70 -1.34
CA LYS A 107 -1.65 9.14 -1.57
C LYS A 107 -2.56 9.61 -2.70
N LYS A 108 -3.27 10.69 -2.44
CA LYS A 108 -4.02 11.42 -3.42
C LYS A 108 -3.16 12.60 -3.90
N SER A 109 -2.77 12.61 -5.17
CA SER A 109 -1.73 13.52 -5.64
C SER A 109 -2.15 14.33 -6.85
N GLY A 110 -2.18 15.65 -6.68
CA GLY A 110 -2.30 16.62 -7.79
C GLY A 110 -0.96 17.09 -8.34
N SER A 111 0.17 16.73 -7.71
CA SER A 111 1.49 17.22 -8.10
C SER A 111 2.60 16.19 -7.83
N GLY A 112 3.72 16.34 -8.58
CA GLY A 112 4.89 15.50 -8.37
C GLY A 112 5.57 15.67 -6.99
N SER A 113 5.36 16.80 -6.30
CA SER A 113 5.90 17.01 -4.94
C SER A 113 5.22 16.10 -3.92
N ILE A 114 3.90 15.93 -4.00
CA ILE A 114 3.15 15.00 -3.15
C ILE A 114 3.57 13.56 -3.42
N VAL A 115 3.81 13.20 -4.70
CA VAL A 115 4.37 11.87 -5.04
C VAL A 115 5.70 11.65 -4.37
N LYS A 116 6.62 12.64 -4.42
CA LYS A 116 7.94 12.55 -3.78
C LYS A 116 7.83 12.42 -2.25
N GLN A 117 6.90 13.14 -1.62
CA GLN A 117 6.63 13.04 -0.19
C GLN A 117 6.14 11.62 0.18
N GLY A 118 5.16 11.08 -0.56
CA GLY A 118 4.68 9.71 -0.36
C GLY A 118 5.79 8.67 -0.53
N LEU A 119 6.66 8.86 -1.53
CA LEU A 119 7.85 8.02 -1.71
C LEU A 119 8.81 8.09 -0.53
N GLY A 120 9.05 9.29 0.03
CA GLY A 120 9.87 9.47 1.21
C GLY A 120 9.32 8.67 2.39
N GLN A 121 8.01 8.70 2.64
CA GLN A 121 7.36 7.89 3.68
C GLN A 121 7.55 6.39 3.42
N CYS A 122 7.32 5.93 2.18
CA CYS A 122 7.53 4.53 1.81
C CYS A 122 8.98 4.07 2.05
N LEU A 123 9.97 4.89 1.71
CA LEU A 123 11.38 4.59 1.98
C LEU A 123 11.66 4.49 3.49
N MET A 124 11.11 5.38 4.30
CA MET A 124 11.28 5.32 5.75
C MET A 124 10.73 4.01 6.32
N HIS A 125 9.60 3.52 5.82
CA HIS A 125 9.06 2.22 6.24
C HIS A 125 9.97 1.05 5.84
N THR A 126 10.61 1.09 4.67
CA THR A 126 11.55 0.03 4.27
C THR A 126 12.87 0.07 5.03
N LEU A 127 13.39 1.27 5.30
CA LEU A 127 14.67 1.45 6.01
C LEU A 127 14.58 1.07 7.49
N GLY A 128 13.40 1.18 8.10
CA GLY A 128 13.14 0.69 9.47
C GLY A 128 13.30 -0.82 9.64
N GLY A 129 13.30 -1.58 8.54
CA GLY A 129 13.57 -3.02 8.52
C GLY A 129 12.42 -3.90 9.03
N GLU A 130 11.32 -3.33 9.46
CA GLU A 130 10.16 -4.07 10.00
C GLU A 130 9.32 -4.71 8.90
N PHE A 131 9.22 -4.03 7.74
CA PHE A 131 8.39 -4.49 6.63
C PHE A 131 9.18 -5.28 5.58
N ASP A 132 8.57 -6.34 5.07
CA ASP A 132 9.10 -7.08 3.92
C ASP A 132 8.95 -6.29 2.63
N PHE A 133 7.81 -5.58 2.50
CA PHE A 133 7.45 -4.73 1.37
C PHE A 133 6.71 -3.49 1.83
N VAL A 134 6.79 -2.44 1.02
CA VAL A 134 5.89 -1.28 1.11
C VAL A 134 5.12 -1.17 -0.21
N TYR A 135 3.79 -1.14 -0.12
CA TYR A 135 2.92 -0.90 -1.25
C TYR A 135 2.51 0.57 -1.26
N CYS A 136 3.03 1.32 -2.22
CA CYS A 136 2.73 2.73 -2.44
C CYS A 136 1.67 2.87 -3.54
N LEU A 137 0.45 3.25 -3.16
CA LEU A 137 -0.67 3.45 -4.06
C LEU A 137 -0.96 4.93 -4.23
N ILE A 138 -0.72 5.46 -5.43
CA ILE A 138 -0.86 6.87 -5.74
C ILE A 138 -2.05 7.08 -6.67
N HIS A 139 -3.03 7.86 -6.23
CA HIS A 139 -4.13 8.30 -7.06
C HIS A 139 -3.77 9.63 -7.72
N ASP A 140 -3.66 9.62 -9.04
CA ASP A 140 -3.32 10.82 -9.82
C ASP A 140 -4.54 11.72 -10.02
N GLU A 141 -4.55 12.88 -9.37
CA GLU A 141 -5.53 13.96 -9.58
C GLU A 141 -5.00 15.12 -10.42
N SER A 142 -3.78 14.99 -10.93
CA SER A 142 -3.22 16.04 -11.78
C SER A 142 -4.05 16.24 -13.05
N GLN A 143 -4.08 17.46 -13.53
CA GLN A 143 -4.78 17.80 -14.77
C GLN A 143 -4.34 16.86 -15.90
N ASN A 144 -5.31 16.27 -16.60
CA ASN A 144 -5.09 15.33 -17.69
C ASN A 144 -4.26 14.09 -17.31
N LYS A 145 -4.26 13.68 -16.03
CA LYS A 145 -3.46 12.55 -15.54
C LYS A 145 -1.97 12.70 -15.89
N LYS A 146 -1.42 13.87 -15.65
CA LYS A 146 -0.04 14.24 -16.01
C LYS A 146 0.98 13.33 -15.35
N ILE A 147 0.75 12.94 -14.09
CA ILE A 147 1.67 12.05 -13.34
C ILE A 147 1.68 10.65 -13.97
N VAL A 148 0.49 10.05 -14.20
CA VAL A 148 0.37 8.73 -14.86
C VAL A 148 0.98 8.74 -16.26
N LYS A 149 0.86 9.85 -16.99
CA LYS A 149 1.48 9.99 -18.31
C LYS A 149 3.01 10.08 -18.23
N SER A 150 3.54 10.78 -17.21
CA SER A 150 4.98 10.96 -17.06
C SER A 150 5.70 9.65 -16.73
N ILE A 151 5.08 8.75 -15.97
CA ILE A 151 5.70 7.45 -15.63
C ILE A 151 5.83 6.49 -16.83
N LYS A 152 5.21 6.82 -17.97
CA LYS A 152 5.46 6.10 -19.23
C LYS A 152 6.81 6.49 -19.85
N ASN A 153 7.41 7.60 -19.38
CA ASN A 153 8.76 7.99 -19.78
C ASN A 153 9.77 6.98 -19.21
N GLU A 154 10.75 6.59 -20.00
CA GLU A 154 11.76 5.61 -19.63
C GLU A 154 12.50 5.97 -18.34
N LYS A 155 12.88 7.24 -18.17
CA LYS A 155 13.59 7.71 -16.96
C LYS A 155 12.78 7.51 -15.68
N GLU A 156 11.50 7.85 -15.69
CA GLU A 156 10.62 7.69 -14.51
C GLU A 156 10.29 6.22 -14.25
N ASN A 157 10.11 5.44 -15.31
CA ASN A 157 9.92 3.99 -15.20
C ASN A 157 11.12 3.30 -14.56
N ILE A 158 12.35 3.66 -14.96
CA ILE A 158 13.59 3.16 -14.34
C ILE A 158 13.61 3.47 -12.84
N ILE A 159 13.18 4.66 -12.42
CA ILE A 159 13.10 5.03 -11.01
C ILE A 159 12.14 4.11 -10.27
N ILE A 160 10.92 3.89 -10.79
CA ILE A 160 9.93 3.00 -10.20
C ILE A 160 10.45 1.56 -10.08
N GLN A 161 11.11 1.08 -11.14
CA GLN A 161 11.74 -0.25 -11.12
C GLN A 161 12.84 -0.38 -10.07
N LYS A 162 13.68 0.67 -9.91
CA LYS A 162 14.70 0.72 -8.86
C LYS A 162 14.09 0.69 -7.46
N PHE A 163 13.01 1.46 -7.21
CA PHE A 163 12.31 1.41 -5.93
C PHE A 163 11.84 -0.02 -5.61
N TRP A 164 11.29 -0.72 -6.60
CA TRP A 164 10.90 -2.11 -6.42
C TRP A 164 12.09 -3.04 -6.22
N LYS A 165 13.11 -2.91 -7.07
CA LYS A 165 14.28 -3.80 -7.06
C LYS A 165 15.12 -3.63 -5.81
N ASP A 166 15.45 -2.37 -5.46
CA ASP A 166 16.47 -2.05 -4.48
C ASP A 166 15.89 -1.78 -3.08
N TYR A 167 14.63 -1.34 -2.99
CA TYR A 167 14.01 -0.93 -1.71
C TYR A 167 12.73 -1.67 -1.34
N ASN A 168 12.30 -2.66 -2.10
CA ASN A 168 11.03 -3.39 -1.87
C ASN A 168 9.79 -2.48 -1.84
N VAL A 169 9.82 -1.32 -2.51
CA VAL A 169 8.68 -0.41 -2.64
C VAL A 169 7.93 -0.72 -3.94
N TYR A 170 6.75 -1.29 -3.82
CA TYR A 170 5.86 -1.60 -4.94
C TYR A 170 4.95 -0.40 -5.22
N MET A 171 5.35 0.45 -6.17
CA MET A 171 4.58 1.63 -6.56
C MET A 171 3.55 1.31 -7.63
N LYS A 172 2.36 1.84 -7.44
CA LYS A 172 1.29 1.80 -8.44
C LYS A 172 0.52 3.12 -8.47
N PHE A 173 0.06 3.48 -9.66
CA PHE A 173 -0.68 4.70 -9.95
C PHE A 173 -2.08 4.33 -10.45
N LEU A 174 -3.09 5.12 -10.01
CA LEU A 174 -4.50 5.00 -10.38
C LEU A 174 -4.98 6.22 -11.18
#